data_f862c0102c834fe01ffae373d8cc62c4
#
_entry.id   f862c0102c834fe01ffae373d8cc62c4
#
_cell.length_a   1.000
_cell.length_b   1.000
_cell.length_c   1.000
_cell.angle_alpha   90.00
_cell.angle_beta   90.00
_cell.angle_gamma   90.00
#
_symmetry.space_group_name_H-M   'P 1'
#
loop_
_entity.id
_entity.type
_entity.pdbx_description
1 polymer ?
#
loop_
_entity_poly.entity_id
_entity_poly.type
_entity_poly.pdbx_seq_one_letter_code
_entity_poly.pdbx_strand_id
1 'polypeptide(L)'
;YEAFKRALRSVCKAWDEKVLVAGDNPWLEPLAGAKGEYAFRLCGKRYVLPVEEVAVLDVDNITAENLAQVFFDRFWKKLTQDPSIPWRERIIAASLRIEESRGQGATYSVRFGG
;
A
#
# COMPACT_ATOMS: atom_id res chain seq x y z
N TYR A 1 9.12 -6.78 -18.82
CA TYR A 1 7.88 -7.48 -18.41
C TYR A 1 8.06 -8.25 -17.10
N GLU A 2 9.16 -9.00 -16.97
CA GLU A 2 9.47 -9.72 -15.73
C GLU A 2 9.70 -8.79 -14.55
N ALA A 3 10.29 -7.61 -14.78
CA ALA A 3 10.52 -6.63 -13.73
C ALA A 3 9.21 -6.09 -13.16
N PHE A 4 8.20 -5.89 -14.01
CA PHE A 4 6.86 -5.50 -13.55
C PHE A 4 6.26 -6.57 -12.64
N LYS A 5 6.36 -7.83 -13.04
CA LYS A 5 5.82 -8.95 -12.25
C LYS A 5 6.51 -9.06 -10.89
N ARG A 6 7.84 -8.90 -10.85
CA ARG A 6 8.59 -8.93 -9.60
C ARG A 6 8.15 -7.82 -8.66
N ALA A 7 8.02 -6.60 -9.18
CA ALA A 7 7.59 -5.47 -8.37
C ALA A 7 6.17 -5.66 -7.83
N LEU A 8 5.24 -6.12 -8.67
CA LEU A 8 3.87 -6.42 -8.24
C LEU A 8 3.83 -7.49 -7.16
N ARG A 9 4.55 -8.59 -7.34
CA ARG A 9 4.60 -9.67 -6.34
C ARG A 9 5.17 -9.18 -5.02
N SER A 10 6.18 -8.34 -5.07
CA SER A 10 6.82 -7.81 -3.86
C SER A 10 5.84 -6.99 -3.04
N VAL A 11 5.06 -6.12 -3.68
CA VAL A 11 4.07 -5.30 -2.97
C VAL A 11 2.91 -6.16 -2.47
N CYS A 12 2.41 -7.08 -3.29
CA CYS A 12 1.34 -8.00 -2.89
C CYS A 12 1.77 -8.84 -1.68
N LYS A 13 2.98 -9.37 -1.70
CA LYS A 13 3.51 -10.18 -0.61
C LYS A 13 3.63 -9.40 0.69
N ALA A 14 4.00 -8.12 0.60
CA ALA A 14 4.13 -7.26 1.77
C ALA A 14 2.79 -7.05 2.49
N TRP A 15 1.67 -7.15 1.78
CA TRP A 15 0.34 -6.94 2.35
C TRP A 15 -0.45 -8.23 2.55
N ASP A 16 0.06 -9.36 2.05
CA ASP A 16 -0.64 -10.63 2.11
C ASP A 16 -0.86 -11.06 3.56
N GLU A 17 -2.11 -11.42 3.86
CA GLU A 17 -2.53 -11.84 5.20
C GLU A 17 -2.24 -10.82 6.30
N LYS A 18 -2.20 -9.54 5.94
CA LYS A 18 -1.99 -8.46 6.92
C LYS A 18 -3.24 -7.64 7.14
N VAL A 19 -3.41 -7.17 8.36
CA VAL A 19 -4.44 -6.17 8.69
C VAL A 19 -3.92 -4.81 8.25
N LEU A 20 -4.66 -4.14 7.38
CA LEU A 20 -4.30 -2.82 6.87
C LEU A 20 -4.82 -1.76 7.83
N VAL A 21 -3.94 -0.88 8.29
CA VAL A 21 -4.28 0.18 9.23
C VAL A 21 -4.01 1.54 8.59
N ALA A 22 -5.01 2.43 8.65
CA ALA A 22 -4.87 3.80 8.17
C ALA A 22 -4.13 4.63 9.23
N GLY A 23 -2.81 4.77 9.09
CA GLY A 23 -1.97 5.41 10.08
C GLY A 23 -2.23 6.91 10.24
N ASP A 24 -2.76 7.56 9.20
CA ASP A 24 -3.06 9.00 9.22
C ASP A 24 -4.52 9.30 9.57
N ASN A 25 -5.29 8.29 9.99
CA ASN A 25 -6.67 8.52 10.40
C ASN A 25 -6.70 9.40 11.65
N PRO A 26 -7.51 10.49 11.66
CA PRO A 26 -7.54 11.40 12.81
C PRO A 26 -8.12 10.78 14.08
N TRP A 27 -8.87 9.67 13.99
CA TRP A 27 -9.44 8.99 15.14
C TRP A 27 -8.57 7.84 15.62
N LEU A 28 -7.41 7.61 15.01
CA LEU A 28 -6.48 6.57 15.39
C LEU A 28 -5.38 7.16 16.26
N GLU A 29 -5.19 6.60 17.45
CA GLU A 29 -4.16 7.00 18.39
C GLU A 29 -3.20 5.85 18.60
N PRO A 30 -1.93 5.95 18.17
CA PRO A 30 -0.94 4.92 18.49
C PRO A 30 -0.72 4.84 19.99
N LEU A 31 -0.61 3.63 20.52
CA LEU A 31 -0.39 3.37 21.93
C LEU A 31 0.93 2.65 22.13
N ALA A 32 1.51 2.78 23.32
CA ALA A 32 2.66 1.97 23.70
C ALA A 32 2.21 0.52 23.89
N GLY A 33 2.89 -0.39 23.20
CA GLY A 33 2.63 -1.84 23.32
C GLY A 33 3.85 -2.58 23.80
N ALA A 34 3.70 -3.85 24.10
CA ALA A 34 4.81 -4.73 24.40
C ALA A 34 5.64 -4.95 23.13
N LYS A 35 6.87 -5.44 23.29
CA LYS A 35 7.72 -5.77 22.16
C LYS A 35 7.03 -6.80 21.26
N GLY A 36 7.02 -6.52 19.95
CA GLY A 36 6.38 -7.39 18.98
C GLY A 36 4.89 -7.15 18.80
N GLU A 37 4.34 -6.14 19.48
CA GLU A 37 2.92 -5.78 19.37
C GLU A 37 2.74 -4.41 18.77
N TYR A 38 1.67 -4.26 17.96
CA TYR A 38 1.17 -2.97 17.52
C TYR A 38 -0.13 -2.68 18.26
N ALA A 39 -0.12 -1.64 19.10
CA ALA A 39 -1.26 -1.24 19.90
C ALA A 39 -1.76 0.14 19.44
N PHE A 40 -3.08 0.30 19.35
CA PHE A 40 -3.68 1.57 18.99
C PHE A 40 -5.09 1.67 19.55
N ARG A 41 -5.57 2.91 19.63
CA ARG A 41 -6.97 3.20 19.95
C ARG A 41 -7.63 3.78 18.73
N LEU A 42 -8.79 3.24 18.37
CA LEU A 42 -9.58 3.73 17.25
C LEU A 42 -11.02 3.92 17.69
N CYS A 43 -11.52 5.13 17.55
CA CYS A 43 -12.89 5.49 17.98
C CYS A 43 -13.17 5.07 19.43
N GLY A 44 -12.18 5.26 20.32
CA GLY A 44 -12.29 4.94 21.74
C GLY A 44 -12.08 3.49 22.12
N LYS A 45 -11.86 2.61 21.15
CA LYS A 45 -11.61 1.19 21.40
C LYS A 45 -10.15 0.87 21.24
N ARG A 46 -9.62 0.03 22.14
CA ARG A 46 -8.24 -0.39 22.11
C ARG A 46 -8.08 -1.69 21.33
N TYR A 47 -7.07 -1.73 20.47
CA TYR A 47 -6.71 -2.90 19.67
C TYR A 47 -5.23 -3.20 19.86
N VAL A 48 -4.90 -4.49 19.96
CA VAL A 48 -3.52 -4.97 20.03
C VAL A 48 -3.37 -6.13 19.08
N LEU A 49 -2.40 -6.04 18.19
CA LEU A 49 -2.14 -7.06 17.17
C LEU A 49 -0.64 -7.36 17.13
N PRO A 50 -0.26 -8.61 16.78
CA PRO A 50 1.14 -8.88 16.48
C PRO A 50 1.64 -7.96 15.38
N VAL A 51 2.83 -7.39 15.56
CA VAL A 51 3.36 -6.39 14.61
C VAL A 51 3.55 -6.97 13.21
N GLU A 52 3.87 -8.25 13.12
CA GLU A 52 4.06 -8.93 11.82
C GLU A 52 2.74 -9.16 11.06
N GLU A 53 1.60 -8.99 11.71
CA GLU A 53 0.28 -9.16 11.09
C GLU A 53 -0.35 -7.83 10.67
N VAL A 54 0.39 -6.73 10.81
CA VAL A 54 -0.15 -5.39 10.56
C VAL A 54 0.68 -4.69 9.49
N ALA A 55 0.00 -4.03 8.56
CA ALA A 55 0.61 -3.08 7.64
C ALA A 55 -0.01 -1.71 7.89
N VAL A 56 0.79 -0.78 8.43
CA VAL A 56 0.35 0.60 8.66
C VAL A 56 0.63 1.41 7.42
N LEU A 57 -0.42 1.97 6.84
CA LEU A 57 -0.32 2.75 5.60
C LEU A 57 -0.46 4.23 5.89
N ASP A 58 0.22 5.05 5.12
CA ASP A 58 0.20 6.52 5.25
C ASP A 58 -1.01 7.10 4.53
N VAL A 59 -2.18 6.65 4.93
CA VAL A 59 -3.48 7.12 4.41
C VAL A 59 -4.39 7.45 5.58
N ASP A 60 -5.38 8.31 5.33
CA ASP A 60 -6.37 8.69 6.33
C ASP A 60 -7.50 7.67 6.46
N ASN A 61 -7.70 6.86 5.43
CA ASN A 61 -8.77 5.85 5.41
C ASN A 61 -8.39 4.70 4.50
N ILE A 62 -8.89 3.49 4.83
CA ILE A 62 -8.67 2.31 3.98
C ILE A 62 -9.82 2.25 2.97
N THR A 63 -9.61 2.87 1.83
CA THR A 63 -10.54 2.85 0.70
C THR A 63 -9.83 2.23 -0.50
N ALA A 64 -10.59 1.74 -1.48
CA ALA A 64 -10.01 1.20 -2.71
C ALA A 64 -9.16 2.26 -3.43
N GLU A 65 -9.60 3.50 -3.42
CA GLU A 65 -8.88 4.62 -4.02
C GLU A 65 -7.54 4.87 -3.34
N ASN A 66 -7.53 4.94 -2.02
CA ASN A 66 -6.30 5.13 -1.25
C ASN A 66 -5.36 3.94 -1.38
N LEU A 67 -5.89 2.73 -1.37
CA LEU A 67 -5.09 1.52 -1.55
C LEU A 67 -4.46 1.48 -2.94
N ALA A 68 -5.21 1.86 -3.98
CA ALA A 68 -4.67 1.90 -5.35
C ALA A 68 -3.50 2.88 -5.46
N GLN A 69 -3.62 4.05 -4.83
CA GLN A 69 -2.55 5.05 -4.83
C GLN A 69 -1.32 4.56 -4.08
N VAL A 70 -1.48 4.05 -2.87
CA VAL A 70 -0.35 3.56 -2.06
C VAL A 70 0.31 2.38 -2.74
N PHE A 71 -0.48 1.44 -3.27
CA PHE A 71 0.05 0.28 -3.96
C PHE A 71 0.84 0.72 -5.20
N PHE A 72 0.31 1.65 -5.98
CA PHE A 72 1.00 2.17 -7.15
C PHE A 72 2.33 2.83 -6.77
N ASP A 73 2.33 3.67 -5.73
CA ASP A 73 3.55 4.37 -5.29
C ASP A 73 4.63 3.38 -4.87
N ARG A 74 4.26 2.33 -4.15
CA ARG A 74 5.20 1.29 -3.72
C ARG A 74 5.67 0.43 -4.89
N PHE A 75 4.76 0.08 -5.80
CA PHE A 75 5.10 -0.64 -7.02
C PHE A 75 6.07 0.17 -7.88
N TRP A 76 5.78 1.45 -8.11
CA TRP A 76 6.62 2.33 -8.90
C TRP A 76 8.00 2.50 -8.28
N LYS A 77 8.07 2.66 -6.96
CA LYS A 77 9.33 2.76 -6.24
C LYS A 77 10.18 1.50 -6.42
N LYS A 78 9.57 0.32 -6.31
CA LYS A 78 10.26 -0.95 -6.54
C LYS A 78 10.77 -1.03 -7.98
N LEU A 79 9.95 -0.64 -8.93
CA LEU A 79 10.27 -0.68 -10.34
C LEU A 79 11.44 0.25 -10.68
N THR A 80 11.44 1.47 -10.14
CA THR A 80 12.50 2.44 -10.40
C THR A 80 13.83 2.10 -9.72
N GLN A 81 13.81 1.22 -8.72
CA GLN A 81 15.01 0.73 -8.07
C GLN A 81 15.66 -0.44 -8.81
N ASP A 82 14.99 -1.01 -9.81
CA ASP A 82 15.50 -2.13 -10.57
C ASP A 82 16.40 -1.63 -11.70
N PRO A 83 17.72 -1.90 -11.67
CA PRO A 83 18.64 -1.42 -12.69
C PRO A 83 18.46 -2.10 -14.05
N SER A 84 17.68 -3.19 -14.12
CA SER A 84 17.44 -3.90 -15.36
C SER A 84 16.36 -3.26 -16.24
N ILE A 85 15.88 -2.07 -15.89
CA ILE A 85 14.79 -1.40 -16.61
C ILE A 85 15.31 -0.12 -17.28
N PRO A 86 16.01 -0.22 -18.41
CA PRO A 86 16.48 0.97 -19.11
C PRO A 86 15.36 1.75 -19.81
N TRP A 87 14.21 1.10 -20.02
CA TRP A 87 13.07 1.67 -20.75
C TRP A 87 12.09 2.44 -19.87
N ARG A 88 12.31 2.49 -18.56
CA ARG A 88 11.39 3.21 -17.65
C ARG A 88 11.23 4.68 -18.01
N GLU A 89 12.26 5.30 -18.57
CA GLU A 89 12.21 6.70 -19.01
C GLU A 89 11.30 6.91 -20.20
N ARG A 90 10.93 5.83 -20.89
CA ARG A 90 10.01 5.87 -22.03
C ARG A 90 8.56 5.70 -21.62
N ILE A 91 8.31 5.44 -20.34
CA ILE A 91 6.95 5.30 -19.85
C ILE A 91 6.37 6.69 -19.63
N ILE A 92 5.30 7.01 -20.35
CA ILE A 92 4.64 8.32 -20.25
C ILE A 92 3.40 8.29 -19.38
N ALA A 93 2.84 7.10 -19.16
CA ALA A 93 1.68 6.95 -18.29
C ALA A 93 1.61 5.52 -17.75
N ALA A 94 1.07 5.38 -16.58
CA ALA A 94 0.80 4.09 -15.97
C ALA A 94 -0.46 4.17 -15.14
N SER A 95 -1.17 3.04 -15.01
CA SER A 95 -2.33 2.95 -14.15
C SER A 95 -2.35 1.61 -13.42
N LEU A 96 -2.99 1.61 -12.27
CA LEU A 96 -3.12 0.42 -11.44
C LEU A 96 -4.54 0.37 -10.89
N ARG A 97 -5.16 -0.81 -10.99
CA ARG A 97 -6.50 -1.03 -10.48
C ARG A 97 -6.47 -2.01 -9.33
N ILE A 98 -7.16 -1.68 -8.25
CA ILE A 98 -7.41 -2.56 -7.11
C ILE A 98 -8.90 -2.87 -7.08
N GLU A 99 -9.24 -4.14 -7.00
CA GLU A 99 -10.62 -4.59 -6.85
C GLU A 99 -10.82 -5.21 -5.47
N GLU A 100 -11.83 -4.75 -4.75
CA GLU A 100 -12.22 -5.31 -3.46
C GLU A 100 -13.15 -6.49 -3.65
N SER A 101 -13.99 -6.41 -4.68
CA SER A 101 -14.88 -7.47 -5.10
C SER A 101 -15.04 -7.36 -6.62
N ARG A 102 -15.65 -8.40 -7.19
CA ARG A 102 -15.81 -8.47 -8.64
C ARG A 102 -16.58 -7.24 -9.17
N GLY A 103 -15.93 -6.46 -10.02
CA GLY A 103 -16.49 -5.27 -10.61
C GLY A 103 -16.49 -4.03 -9.72
N GLN A 104 -15.98 -4.14 -8.49
CA GLN A 104 -15.89 -2.99 -7.58
C GLN A 104 -14.44 -2.76 -7.17
N GLY A 105 -13.94 -1.59 -7.46
CA GLY A 105 -12.56 -1.24 -7.16
C GLY A 105 -12.26 0.19 -7.56
N ALA A 106 -10.97 0.51 -7.58
CA ALA A 106 -10.49 1.83 -7.94
C ALA A 106 -9.27 1.72 -8.83
N THR A 107 -9.11 2.69 -9.72
CA THR A 107 -7.95 2.80 -10.60
C THR A 107 -7.20 4.07 -10.25
N TYR A 108 -5.90 3.94 -10.05
CA TYR A 108 -4.99 5.07 -9.87
C TYR A 108 -4.12 5.18 -11.12
N SER A 109 -4.09 6.37 -11.71
CA SER A 109 -3.34 6.59 -12.94
C SER A 109 -2.38 7.76 -12.78
N VAL A 110 -1.20 7.64 -13.39
CA VAL A 110 -0.17 8.68 -13.36
C VAL A 110 0.35 8.89 -14.77
N ARG A 111 0.52 10.15 -15.14
CA ARG A 111 1.17 10.54 -16.38
C ARG A 111 2.50 11.22 -16.07
N PHE A 112 3.57 10.77 -16.75
CA PHE A 112 4.92 11.26 -16.54
C PHE A 112 5.34 12.16 -17.68
N GLY A 113 6.26 13.08 -17.40
CA GLY A 113 6.88 13.90 -18.41
C GLY A 113 5.92 14.90 -19.02
N GLY A 114 5.30 15.70 -18.22
CA GLY A 114 4.34 16.70 -18.63
C GLY A 114 4.85 17.80 -19.50
#